data_5ba83b02b008279673b39d2b0e8f332d
#
_entry.id   5ba83b02b008279673b39d2b0e8f332d
#
_cell.length_a   1.000
_cell.length_b   1.000
_cell.length_c   1.000
_cell.angle_alpha   90.00
_cell.angle_beta   90.00
_cell.angle_gamma   90.00
#
_symmetry.space_group_name_H-M   'P 1'
#
loop_
_entity.id
_entity.type
_entity.pdbx_description
1 polymer ?
#
loop_
_entity_poly.entity_id
_entity_poly.type
_entity_poly.pdbx_seq_one_letter_code
_entity_poly.pdbx_strand_id
1 'polypeptide(L)'
;MKERRPDELETLWKEKDVVNGKLSDAMVAIMRTNGCVWAKNCGGCMMCGYRTASLHDVTEDDLMKQVDQMLSRYKGESFVKLYTSGSFLDENEIPMTVRERIFDEFSSCDRILFESRPEFIEKDVLSTLPKSTTIALGLESSDPEVMEVSIRKGFTPDDAKRAGELAKDAGLMVRSYLLLKPLYMQERVAIDSAIDSARFADPFSDEISINPVNVQKGTVVERIWKRGDYRPPWIWSLIEVFKELSGTINSRLMSSPSGGGSQRGVHNCGECDQRALEAIERFSFTQDVNDLNVTCECRDSWQKYMLSESMLGTAADLDRGFSSDLMIRK
;
A
#
# COMPACT_ATOMS: atom_id res chain seq x y z
N MET A 1 25.18 8.31 -8.38
CA MET A 1 23.85 7.65 -8.53
C MET A 1 23.90 6.96 -9.88
N LYS A 2 23.53 5.65 -9.95
CA LYS A 2 23.39 4.96 -11.25
C LYS A 2 22.29 5.70 -12.03
N GLU A 3 22.52 5.97 -13.29
CA GLU A 3 21.53 6.58 -14.18
C GLU A 3 20.32 5.66 -14.28
N ARG A 4 19.11 6.20 -14.15
CA ARG A 4 17.87 5.42 -14.24
C ARG A 4 17.54 5.25 -15.71
N ARG A 5 17.52 4.03 -16.17
CA ARG A 5 17.21 3.69 -17.56
C ARG A 5 15.73 3.28 -17.68
N PRO A 6 15.02 3.75 -18.70
CA PRO A 6 13.60 3.43 -18.88
C PRO A 6 13.37 1.96 -19.24
N ASP A 7 14.35 1.31 -19.85
CA ASP A 7 14.32 -0.09 -20.25
C ASP A 7 14.73 -1.08 -19.13
N GLU A 8 14.98 -0.59 -17.89
CA GLU A 8 15.33 -1.42 -16.73
C GLU A 8 14.23 -1.36 -15.67
N LEU A 9 13.89 -2.50 -15.05
CA LEU A 9 13.02 -2.55 -13.86
C LEU A 9 13.62 -1.69 -12.74
N GLU A 10 12.75 -1.04 -11.93
CA GLU A 10 13.21 -0.38 -10.71
C GLU A 10 13.78 -1.41 -9.73
N THR A 11 13.06 -2.51 -9.53
CA THR A 11 13.53 -3.64 -8.74
C THR A 11 12.73 -4.90 -9.06
N LEU A 12 13.32 -6.06 -8.75
CA LEU A 12 12.68 -7.37 -8.82
C LEU A 12 13.21 -8.24 -7.69
N TRP A 13 12.29 -8.87 -6.94
CA TRP A 13 12.65 -9.81 -5.85
C TRP A 13 11.64 -10.95 -5.76
N LYS A 14 11.93 -11.91 -4.88
CA LYS A 14 11.03 -12.99 -4.52
C LYS A 14 10.64 -12.89 -3.07
N GLU A 15 9.41 -13.27 -2.77
CA GLU A 15 8.87 -13.33 -1.42
C GLU A 15 7.90 -14.50 -1.29
N LYS A 16 7.36 -14.71 -0.09
CA LYS A 16 6.25 -15.64 0.14
C LYS A 16 4.95 -14.87 0.25
N ASP A 17 3.88 -15.44 -0.28
CA ASP A 17 2.50 -14.98 -0.01
C ASP A 17 1.54 -16.17 -0.09
N VAL A 18 0.30 -15.96 0.30
CA VAL A 18 -0.72 -17.00 0.30
C VAL A 18 -1.49 -16.97 -1.01
N VAL A 19 -1.50 -18.10 -1.71
CA VAL A 19 -2.30 -18.32 -2.92
C VAL A 19 -3.16 -19.56 -2.69
N ASN A 20 -4.48 -19.43 -2.88
CA ASN A 20 -5.45 -20.51 -2.66
C ASN A 20 -5.28 -21.22 -1.29
N GLY A 21 -5.03 -20.43 -0.23
CA GLY A 21 -4.85 -20.93 1.14
C GLY A 21 -3.50 -21.60 1.41
N LYS A 22 -2.54 -21.54 0.48
CA LYS A 22 -1.21 -22.13 0.64
C LYS A 22 -0.12 -21.08 0.54
N LEU A 23 0.88 -21.17 1.42
CA LEU A 23 2.09 -20.36 1.34
C LEU A 23 2.89 -20.73 0.09
N SER A 24 3.04 -19.79 -0.81
CA SER A 24 3.60 -19.99 -2.15
C SER A 24 4.71 -18.96 -2.45
N ASP A 25 5.53 -19.28 -3.44
CA ASP A 25 6.52 -18.33 -3.94
C ASP A 25 5.84 -17.27 -4.82
N ALA A 26 6.21 -16.02 -4.57
CA ALA A 26 5.78 -14.88 -5.36
C ALA A 26 6.98 -14.16 -5.98
N MET A 27 6.87 -13.80 -7.26
CA MET A 27 7.77 -12.85 -7.92
C MET A 27 7.15 -11.46 -7.84
N VAL A 28 7.93 -10.49 -7.41
CA VAL A 28 7.50 -9.10 -7.31
C VAL A 28 8.38 -8.24 -8.20
N ALA A 29 7.77 -7.44 -9.06
CA ALA A 29 8.46 -6.49 -9.92
C ALA A 29 7.89 -5.09 -9.77
N ILE A 30 8.76 -4.08 -9.67
CA ILE A 30 8.39 -2.67 -9.80
C ILE A 30 8.85 -2.21 -11.18
N MET A 31 7.89 -1.86 -12.03
CA MET A 31 8.14 -1.34 -13.36
C MET A 31 8.40 0.16 -13.31
N ARG A 32 9.36 0.62 -14.11
CA ARG A 32 9.55 2.04 -14.37
C ARG A 32 8.60 2.47 -15.48
N THR A 33 7.76 3.43 -15.15
CA THR A 33 6.72 3.94 -16.05
C THR A 33 6.80 5.45 -16.16
N ASN A 34 5.96 6.00 -17.03
CA ASN A 34 5.76 7.45 -17.12
C ASN A 34 5.18 8.05 -15.83
N GLY A 35 4.66 7.21 -14.94
CA GLY A 35 4.20 7.58 -13.61
C GLY A 35 2.74 8.01 -13.53
N CYS A 36 2.28 8.11 -12.29
CA CYS A 36 0.89 8.35 -11.91
C CYS A 36 0.33 9.65 -12.49
N VAL A 37 -0.81 9.57 -13.16
CA VAL A 37 -1.55 10.72 -13.72
C VAL A 37 -1.89 11.75 -12.64
N TRP A 38 -2.27 11.31 -11.44
CA TRP A 38 -2.55 12.19 -10.31
C TRP A 38 -1.31 12.95 -9.84
N ALA A 39 -0.17 12.27 -9.80
CA ALA A 39 1.10 12.92 -9.44
C ALA A 39 1.52 13.97 -10.47
N LYS A 40 1.32 13.71 -11.76
CA LYS A 40 1.62 14.64 -12.85
C LYS A 40 0.74 15.89 -12.80
N ASN A 41 -0.56 15.70 -12.64
CA ASN A 41 -1.54 16.80 -12.79
C ASN A 41 -1.75 17.59 -11.47
N CYS A 42 -1.66 16.93 -10.32
CA CYS A 42 -2.05 17.50 -9.03
C CYS A 42 -0.95 17.40 -7.94
N GLY A 43 0.24 16.95 -8.29
CA GLY A 43 1.37 16.83 -7.35
C GLY A 43 1.36 15.55 -6.49
N GLY A 44 0.35 14.68 -6.62
CA GLY A 44 0.28 13.36 -6.01
C GLY A 44 -0.06 13.34 -4.53
N CYS A 45 0.02 12.13 -3.95
CA CYS A 45 -0.28 11.88 -2.54
C CYS A 45 0.85 12.35 -1.62
N MET A 46 0.52 12.73 -0.38
CA MET A 46 1.47 13.32 0.57
C MET A 46 2.61 12.40 0.99
N MET A 47 2.34 11.09 1.06
CA MET A 47 3.30 10.06 1.47
C MET A 47 4.00 9.38 0.30
N CYS A 48 3.53 9.57 -0.95
CA CYS A 48 4.01 8.78 -2.08
C CYS A 48 5.40 9.22 -2.56
N GLY A 49 6.38 8.36 -2.40
CA GLY A 49 7.73 8.53 -2.92
C GLY A 49 7.91 8.02 -4.36
N TYR A 50 6.99 7.23 -4.88
CA TYR A 50 7.07 6.67 -6.24
C TYR A 50 7.12 7.74 -7.33
N ARG A 51 6.47 8.89 -7.10
CA ARG A 51 6.55 10.04 -8.03
C ARG A 51 7.99 10.49 -8.33
N THR A 52 8.91 10.27 -7.38
CA THR A 52 10.34 10.59 -7.58
C THR A 52 11.11 9.49 -8.29
N ALA A 53 10.51 8.31 -8.44
CA ALA A 53 11.04 7.16 -9.17
C ALA A 53 10.52 7.12 -10.62
N SER A 54 9.39 7.78 -10.91
CA SER A 54 8.84 7.88 -12.26
C SER A 54 9.81 8.55 -13.23
N LEU A 55 9.77 8.11 -14.47
CA LEU A 55 10.54 8.68 -15.56
C LEU A 55 9.62 9.47 -16.51
N HIS A 56 10.22 10.16 -17.46
CA HIS A 56 9.54 10.77 -18.58
C HIS A 56 9.93 10.02 -19.86
N ASP A 57 9.00 9.99 -20.81
CA ASP A 57 9.26 9.42 -22.15
C ASP A 57 9.62 7.92 -22.16
N VAL A 58 9.06 7.14 -21.20
CA VAL A 58 9.13 5.68 -21.24
C VAL A 58 8.28 5.19 -22.39
N THR A 59 8.89 4.47 -23.32
CA THR A 59 8.23 3.95 -24.51
C THR A 59 7.68 2.55 -24.28
N GLU A 60 6.79 2.12 -25.16
CA GLU A 60 6.28 0.74 -25.17
C GLU A 60 7.42 -0.28 -25.31
N ASP A 61 8.42 0.00 -26.17
CA ASP A 61 9.61 -0.85 -26.34
C ASP A 61 10.44 -0.97 -25.04
N ASP A 62 10.55 0.09 -24.25
CA ASP A 62 11.20 0.05 -22.94
C ASP A 62 10.43 -0.83 -21.96
N LEU A 63 9.09 -0.74 -21.93
CA LEU A 63 8.26 -1.59 -21.11
C LEU A 63 8.34 -3.06 -21.53
N MET A 64 8.37 -3.35 -22.83
CA MET A 64 8.58 -4.71 -23.36
C MET A 64 9.91 -5.31 -22.90
N LYS A 65 10.99 -4.52 -22.87
CA LYS A 65 12.30 -4.96 -22.32
C LYS A 65 12.25 -5.20 -20.82
N GLN A 66 11.46 -4.46 -20.07
CA GLN A 66 11.24 -4.73 -18.65
C GLN A 66 10.48 -6.06 -18.46
N VAL A 67 9.50 -6.37 -19.33
CA VAL A 67 8.85 -7.70 -19.33
C VAL A 67 9.86 -8.81 -19.62
N ASP A 68 10.77 -8.65 -20.58
CA ASP A 68 11.83 -9.62 -20.85
C ASP A 68 12.73 -9.86 -19.61
N GLN A 69 13.03 -8.82 -18.84
CA GLN A 69 13.77 -8.97 -17.59
C GLN A 69 13.00 -9.77 -16.54
N MET A 70 11.69 -9.55 -16.41
CA MET A 70 10.85 -10.38 -15.53
C MET A 70 10.89 -11.84 -15.94
N LEU A 71 10.69 -12.12 -17.23
CA LEU A 71 10.70 -13.49 -17.78
C LEU A 71 12.02 -14.19 -17.57
N SER A 72 13.14 -13.48 -17.71
CA SER A 72 14.49 -14.04 -17.48
C SER A 72 14.68 -14.53 -16.02
N ARG A 73 13.92 -14.00 -15.08
CA ARG A 73 14.00 -14.30 -13.64
C ARG A 73 12.87 -15.15 -13.14
N TYR A 74 11.78 -15.27 -13.90
CA TYR A 74 10.63 -16.12 -13.57
C TYR A 74 11.02 -17.59 -13.58
N LYS A 75 10.65 -18.34 -12.54
CA LYS A 75 10.94 -19.77 -12.35
C LYS A 75 9.69 -20.60 -12.12
N GLY A 76 8.51 -20.06 -12.50
CA GLY A 76 7.23 -20.70 -12.26
C GLY A 76 6.64 -20.39 -10.89
N GLU A 77 6.92 -19.19 -10.34
CA GLU A 77 6.27 -18.73 -9.15
C GLU A 77 4.76 -18.69 -9.32
N SER A 78 4.00 -19.19 -8.33
CA SER A 78 2.54 -19.24 -8.40
C SER A 78 1.88 -17.87 -8.38
N PHE A 79 2.61 -16.83 -7.93
CA PHE A 79 2.10 -15.48 -7.80
C PHE A 79 3.05 -14.47 -8.44
N VAL A 80 2.52 -13.61 -9.30
CA VAL A 80 3.26 -12.48 -9.88
C VAL A 80 2.61 -11.19 -9.42
N LYS A 81 3.39 -10.31 -8.79
CA LYS A 81 2.96 -9.00 -8.31
C LYS A 81 3.65 -7.90 -9.10
N LEU A 82 2.86 -7.04 -9.72
CA LEU A 82 3.33 -5.97 -10.58
C LEU A 82 2.98 -4.62 -9.97
N TYR A 83 3.99 -3.88 -9.60
CA TYR A 83 3.84 -2.53 -9.08
C TYR A 83 4.31 -1.51 -10.09
N THR A 84 3.57 -0.40 -10.16
CA THR A 84 3.91 0.76 -10.98
C THR A 84 3.90 2.02 -10.12
N SER A 85 4.13 3.18 -10.72
CA SER A 85 4.02 4.43 -9.98
C SER A 85 2.58 4.93 -9.81
N GLY A 86 1.63 4.36 -10.56
CA GLY A 86 0.23 4.83 -10.59
C GLY A 86 -0.78 3.74 -10.81
N SER A 87 -1.06 3.40 -12.06
CA SER A 87 -2.14 2.49 -12.42
C SER A 87 -1.75 1.58 -13.56
N PHE A 88 -1.77 0.28 -13.32
CA PHE A 88 -1.52 -0.71 -14.37
C PHE A 88 -2.57 -0.65 -15.51
N LEU A 89 -3.80 -0.24 -15.19
CA LEU A 89 -4.89 -0.12 -16.16
C LEU A 89 -4.93 1.24 -16.88
N ASP A 90 -4.08 2.21 -16.54
CA ASP A 90 -3.91 3.45 -17.30
C ASP A 90 -3.08 3.18 -18.55
N GLU A 91 -3.68 3.33 -19.75
CA GLU A 91 -2.99 3.11 -21.03
C GLU A 91 -1.82 4.06 -21.29
N ASN A 92 -1.83 5.23 -20.65
CA ASN A 92 -0.70 6.16 -20.70
C ASN A 92 0.47 5.72 -19.82
N GLU A 93 0.23 4.81 -18.88
CA GLU A 93 1.26 4.22 -18.01
C GLU A 93 1.70 2.85 -18.52
N ILE A 94 0.73 1.95 -18.77
CA ILE A 94 0.97 0.59 -19.31
C ILE A 94 0.03 0.36 -20.50
N PRO A 95 0.51 0.48 -21.75
CA PRO A 95 -0.27 0.22 -22.95
C PRO A 95 -0.93 -1.17 -22.98
N MET A 96 -2.06 -1.31 -23.64
CA MET A 96 -2.80 -2.57 -23.74
C MET A 96 -1.94 -3.71 -24.28
N THR A 97 -1.13 -3.47 -25.29
CA THR A 97 -0.20 -4.45 -25.87
C THR A 97 0.81 -5.02 -24.87
N VAL A 98 1.31 -4.18 -23.94
CA VAL A 98 2.19 -4.61 -22.87
C VAL A 98 1.44 -5.43 -21.83
N ARG A 99 0.19 -5.04 -21.50
CA ARG A 99 -0.68 -5.78 -20.57
C ARG A 99 -1.01 -7.18 -21.13
N GLU A 100 -1.41 -7.26 -22.39
CA GLU A 100 -1.70 -8.51 -23.09
C GLU A 100 -0.49 -9.44 -23.04
N ARG A 101 0.70 -8.95 -23.39
CA ARG A 101 1.92 -9.74 -23.30
C ARG A 101 2.19 -10.25 -21.88
N ILE A 102 2.03 -9.40 -20.85
CA ILE A 102 2.20 -9.82 -19.46
C ILE A 102 1.23 -10.95 -19.11
N PHE A 103 -0.04 -10.84 -19.48
CA PHE A 103 -1.03 -11.87 -19.18
C PHE A 103 -0.77 -13.17 -19.92
N ASP A 104 -0.33 -13.12 -21.17
CA ASP A 104 0.02 -14.30 -21.96
C ASP A 104 1.25 -15.03 -21.39
N GLU A 105 2.32 -14.30 -21.11
CA GLU A 105 3.59 -14.87 -20.61
C GLU A 105 3.48 -15.44 -19.20
N PHE A 106 2.66 -14.84 -18.34
CA PHE A 106 2.41 -15.30 -16.99
C PHE A 106 1.10 -16.08 -16.84
N SER A 107 0.51 -16.57 -17.95
CA SER A 107 -0.76 -17.32 -17.94
C SER A 107 -0.73 -18.61 -17.12
N SER A 108 0.46 -19.17 -16.88
CA SER A 108 0.66 -20.37 -16.07
C SER A 108 0.69 -20.12 -14.56
N CYS A 109 0.77 -18.86 -14.09
CA CYS A 109 0.73 -18.58 -12.67
C CYS A 109 -0.71 -18.61 -12.14
N ASP A 110 -0.86 -19.01 -10.86
CA ASP A 110 -2.17 -19.12 -10.22
C ASP A 110 -2.79 -17.73 -9.98
N ARG A 111 -1.94 -16.69 -9.86
CA ARG A 111 -2.38 -15.35 -9.48
C ARG A 111 -1.47 -14.25 -10.02
N ILE A 112 -2.09 -13.20 -10.58
CA ILE A 112 -1.40 -11.96 -10.98
C ILE A 112 -2.03 -10.81 -10.20
N LEU A 113 -1.21 -10.00 -9.53
CA LEU A 113 -1.67 -8.80 -8.83
C LEU A 113 -1.03 -7.56 -9.46
N PHE A 114 -1.84 -6.53 -9.63
CA PHE A 114 -1.37 -5.19 -9.98
C PHE A 114 -2.20 -4.11 -9.27
N GLU A 115 -1.61 -2.92 -9.15
CA GLU A 115 -2.28 -1.76 -8.57
C GLU A 115 -3.00 -0.95 -9.64
N SER A 116 -4.20 -0.46 -9.31
CA SER A 116 -4.91 0.51 -10.13
C SER A 116 -5.70 1.50 -9.30
N ARG A 117 -5.83 2.72 -9.80
CA ARG A 117 -6.73 3.73 -9.26
C ARG A 117 -8.15 3.45 -9.71
N PRO A 118 -9.18 3.83 -8.92
CA PRO A 118 -10.59 3.52 -9.20
C PRO A 118 -11.10 3.98 -10.57
N GLU A 119 -10.60 5.13 -11.06
CA GLU A 119 -11.04 5.71 -12.32
C GLU A 119 -10.72 4.87 -13.55
N PHE A 120 -9.76 3.95 -13.47
CA PHE A 120 -9.39 3.04 -14.56
C PHE A 120 -10.07 1.67 -14.47
N ILE A 121 -10.92 1.45 -13.46
CA ILE A 121 -11.62 0.19 -13.24
C ILE A 121 -13.03 0.31 -13.81
N GLU A 122 -13.14 -0.10 -15.07
CA GLU A 122 -14.37 -0.04 -15.85
C GLU A 122 -14.77 -1.45 -16.32
N LYS A 123 -16.07 -1.69 -16.52
CA LYS A 123 -16.62 -3.01 -16.90
C LYS A 123 -15.96 -3.60 -18.15
N ASP A 124 -15.77 -2.77 -19.18
CA ASP A 124 -15.18 -3.21 -20.43
C ASP A 124 -13.73 -3.64 -20.24
N VAL A 125 -12.95 -2.87 -19.48
CA VAL A 125 -11.56 -3.22 -19.11
C VAL A 125 -11.53 -4.50 -18.31
N LEU A 126 -12.37 -4.64 -17.26
CA LEU A 126 -12.43 -5.82 -16.42
C LEU A 126 -12.77 -7.10 -17.18
N SER A 127 -13.57 -6.99 -18.24
CA SER A 127 -13.97 -8.13 -19.08
C SER A 127 -12.80 -8.76 -19.86
N THR A 128 -11.71 -8.00 -20.07
CA THR A 128 -10.52 -8.45 -20.79
C THR A 128 -9.49 -9.13 -19.89
N LEU A 129 -9.66 -9.02 -18.56
CA LEU A 129 -8.66 -9.51 -17.59
C LEU A 129 -8.81 -11.03 -17.32
N PRO A 130 -7.69 -11.76 -17.18
CA PRO A 130 -7.72 -13.15 -16.76
C PRO A 130 -8.37 -13.32 -15.37
N LYS A 131 -9.06 -14.42 -15.12
CA LYS A 131 -9.69 -14.71 -13.81
C LYS A 131 -8.70 -14.90 -12.67
N SER A 132 -7.43 -15.15 -12.96
CA SER A 132 -6.32 -15.18 -12.01
C SER A 132 -5.91 -13.78 -11.50
N THR A 133 -6.55 -12.71 -12.00
CA THR A 133 -6.21 -11.33 -11.63
C THR A 133 -6.69 -10.97 -10.24
N THR A 134 -5.82 -10.28 -9.52
CA THR A 134 -6.15 -9.52 -8.30
C THR A 134 -5.89 -8.04 -8.55
N ILE A 135 -6.90 -7.23 -8.35
CA ILE A 135 -6.76 -5.78 -8.41
C ILE A 135 -6.46 -5.25 -7.02
N ALA A 136 -5.33 -4.58 -6.88
CA ALA A 136 -4.97 -3.89 -5.65
C ALA A 136 -5.44 -2.42 -5.71
N LEU A 137 -6.31 -2.06 -4.76
CA LEU A 137 -6.90 -0.73 -4.63
C LEU A 137 -6.25 0.03 -3.48
N GLY A 138 -5.62 1.15 -3.76
CA GLY A 138 -5.11 2.04 -2.72
C GLY A 138 -6.23 2.89 -2.12
N LEU A 139 -7.13 2.28 -1.33
CA LEU A 139 -8.18 3.02 -0.61
C LEU A 139 -7.60 3.96 0.43
N GLU A 140 -6.59 3.52 1.17
CA GLU A 140 -5.84 4.19 2.23
C GLU A 140 -6.64 4.51 3.50
N SER A 141 -7.84 5.12 3.38
CA SER A 141 -8.78 5.41 4.48
C SER A 141 -10.21 5.46 3.97
N SER A 142 -11.17 5.07 4.80
CA SER A 142 -12.61 5.26 4.53
C SER A 142 -13.12 6.65 4.94
N ASP A 143 -12.32 7.44 5.63
CA ASP A 143 -12.67 8.79 6.05
C ASP A 143 -12.36 9.78 4.90
N PRO A 144 -13.38 10.48 4.35
CA PRO A 144 -13.20 11.44 3.26
C PRO A 144 -12.26 12.61 3.63
N GLU A 145 -12.29 13.07 4.89
CA GLU A 145 -11.43 14.17 5.34
C GLU A 145 -9.97 13.72 5.43
N VAL A 146 -9.72 12.53 5.96
CA VAL A 146 -8.39 11.91 5.97
C VAL A 146 -7.87 11.72 4.53
N MET A 147 -8.73 11.27 3.61
CA MET A 147 -8.38 11.09 2.19
C MET A 147 -8.00 12.42 1.52
N GLU A 148 -8.70 13.49 1.82
CA GLU A 148 -8.44 14.81 1.23
C GLU A 148 -7.24 15.51 1.87
N VAL A 149 -7.20 15.56 3.22
CA VAL A 149 -6.24 16.39 3.97
C VAL A 149 -4.94 15.66 4.23
N SER A 150 -5.01 14.44 4.75
CA SER A 150 -3.84 13.70 5.24
C SER A 150 -3.14 12.89 4.16
N ILE A 151 -3.88 12.47 3.12
CA ILE A 151 -3.40 11.58 2.06
C ILE A 151 -3.34 12.32 0.72
N ARG A 152 -4.37 13.08 0.39
CA ARG A 152 -4.53 13.80 -0.88
C ARG A 152 -4.58 12.84 -2.07
N LYS A 153 -5.53 11.88 -2.01
CA LYS A 153 -5.60 10.78 -2.97
C LYS A 153 -6.27 11.17 -4.30
N GLY A 154 -7.15 12.17 -4.30
CA GLY A 154 -7.84 12.70 -5.49
C GLY A 154 -9.01 11.87 -5.97
N PHE A 155 -9.51 10.96 -5.17
CA PHE A 155 -10.78 10.25 -5.32
C PHE A 155 -11.36 9.97 -3.93
N THR A 156 -12.63 9.62 -3.87
CA THR A 156 -13.36 9.37 -2.62
C THR A 156 -13.33 7.90 -2.20
N PRO A 157 -13.60 7.57 -0.94
CA PRO A 157 -13.81 6.17 -0.51
C PRO A 157 -14.89 5.46 -1.31
N ASP A 158 -15.97 6.16 -1.70
CA ASP A 158 -17.05 5.59 -2.51
C ASP A 158 -16.61 5.24 -3.94
N ASP A 159 -15.66 5.99 -4.51
CA ASP A 159 -15.05 5.62 -5.80
C ASP A 159 -14.29 4.31 -5.69
N ALA A 160 -13.52 4.12 -4.62
CA ALA A 160 -12.81 2.87 -4.36
C ALA A 160 -13.77 1.71 -4.11
N LYS A 161 -14.84 1.93 -3.32
CA LYS A 161 -15.90 0.94 -3.09
C LYS A 161 -16.52 0.49 -4.40
N ARG A 162 -16.99 1.44 -5.23
CA ARG A 162 -17.56 1.16 -6.56
C ARG A 162 -16.61 0.33 -7.42
N ALA A 163 -15.33 0.68 -7.46
CA ALA A 163 -14.33 -0.04 -8.22
C ALA A 163 -14.11 -1.47 -7.72
N GLY A 164 -14.07 -1.66 -6.39
CA GLY A 164 -13.97 -2.97 -5.75
C GLY A 164 -15.18 -3.85 -6.05
N GLU A 165 -16.40 -3.31 -5.92
CA GLU A 165 -17.65 -4.01 -6.26
C GLU A 165 -17.66 -4.43 -7.74
N LEU A 166 -17.28 -3.54 -8.67
CA LEU A 166 -17.18 -3.88 -10.09
C LEU A 166 -16.18 -5.02 -10.36
N ALA A 167 -15.02 -5.01 -9.69
CA ALA A 167 -14.02 -6.08 -9.82
C ALA A 167 -14.54 -7.41 -9.28
N LYS A 168 -15.21 -7.39 -8.12
CA LYS A 168 -15.86 -8.58 -7.53
C LYS A 168 -16.96 -9.14 -8.43
N ASP A 169 -17.82 -8.28 -8.97
CA ASP A 169 -18.88 -8.67 -9.93
C ASP A 169 -18.30 -9.28 -11.21
N ALA A 170 -17.13 -8.83 -11.64
CA ALA A 170 -16.40 -9.45 -12.74
C ALA A 170 -15.72 -10.78 -12.36
N GLY A 171 -15.83 -11.25 -11.11
CA GLY A 171 -15.23 -12.47 -10.60
C GLY A 171 -13.72 -12.38 -10.41
N LEU A 172 -13.19 -11.19 -10.19
CA LEU A 172 -11.78 -10.94 -9.89
C LEU A 172 -11.58 -10.79 -8.38
N MET A 173 -10.36 -11.02 -7.92
CA MET A 173 -9.99 -10.76 -6.52
C MET A 173 -9.65 -9.29 -6.31
N VAL A 174 -9.94 -8.80 -5.11
CA VAL A 174 -9.62 -7.43 -4.69
C VAL A 174 -8.76 -7.44 -3.44
N ARG A 175 -7.63 -6.71 -3.47
CA ARG A 175 -6.82 -6.39 -2.30
C ARG A 175 -6.91 -4.89 -2.03
N SER A 176 -7.51 -4.50 -0.91
CA SER A 176 -7.51 -3.09 -0.49
C SER A 176 -6.27 -2.76 0.33
N TYR A 177 -5.58 -1.68 -0.04
CA TYR A 177 -4.50 -1.10 0.77
C TYR A 177 -5.06 0.00 1.66
N LEU A 178 -4.72 -0.06 2.94
CA LEU A 178 -5.04 0.94 3.95
C LEU A 178 -3.75 1.45 4.60
N LEU A 179 -3.78 2.70 5.05
CA LEU A 179 -2.67 3.31 5.76
C LEU A 179 -2.96 3.39 7.27
N LEU A 180 -1.99 2.95 8.07
CA LEU A 180 -1.99 3.24 9.50
C LEU A 180 -1.20 4.52 9.76
N LYS A 181 -1.86 5.47 10.44
CA LYS A 181 -1.34 6.78 10.86
C LYS A 181 -0.83 7.64 9.68
N PRO A 182 -1.69 8.03 8.73
CA PRO A 182 -1.36 9.13 7.83
C PRO A 182 -1.09 10.41 8.62
N LEU A 183 -0.64 11.48 7.92
CA LEU A 183 -0.30 12.75 8.57
C LEU A 183 -1.48 13.30 9.39
N TYR A 184 -1.15 14.12 10.40
CA TYR A 184 -2.09 14.88 11.23
C TYR A 184 -3.02 14.03 12.11
N MET A 185 -2.68 12.77 12.34
CA MET A 185 -3.46 11.88 13.21
C MET A 185 -2.69 11.52 14.48
N GLN A 186 -3.37 11.58 15.61
CA GLN A 186 -2.90 10.98 16.86
C GLN A 186 -2.90 9.46 16.74
N GLU A 187 -2.05 8.77 17.50
CA GLU A 187 -1.89 7.32 17.43
C GLU A 187 -3.20 6.56 17.67
N ARG A 188 -3.99 6.96 18.70
CA ARG A 188 -5.27 6.32 19.00
C ARG A 188 -6.28 6.52 17.87
N VAL A 189 -6.42 7.74 17.38
CA VAL A 189 -7.31 8.07 16.26
C VAL A 189 -6.93 7.29 15.00
N ALA A 190 -5.63 7.11 14.77
CA ALA A 190 -5.13 6.34 13.64
C ALA A 190 -5.47 4.85 13.73
N ILE A 191 -5.44 4.26 14.94
CA ILE A 191 -5.88 2.88 15.19
C ILE A 191 -7.36 2.75 14.84
N ASP A 192 -8.20 3.61 15.41
CA ASP A 192 -9.65 3.57 15.22
C ASP A 192 -10.01 3.78 13.73
N SER A 193 -9.39 4.75 13.08
CA SER A 193 -9.56 5.02 11.64
C SER A 193 -9.16 3.84 10.76
N ALA A 194 -8.08 3.13 11.09
CA ALA A 194 -7.65 1.94 10.34
C ALA A 194 -8.64 0.78 10.51
N ILE A 195 -9.18 0.59 11.72
CA ILE A 195 -10.21 -0.41 12.01
C ILE A 195 -11.49 -0.12 11.22
N ASP A 196 -11.98 1.13 11.26
CA ASP A 196 -13.17 1.54 10.54
C ASP A 196 -12.98 1.42 9.02
N SER A 197 -11.80 1.78 8.53
CA SER A 197 -11.46 1.62 7.10
C SER A 197 -11.41 0.16 6.67
N ALA A 198 -10.92 -0.75 7.52
CA ALA A 198 -10.93 -2.17 7.23
C ALA A 198 -12.35 -2.74 7.20
N ARG A 199 -13.21 -2.36 8.15
CA ARG A 199 -14.63 -2.74 8.16
C ARG A 199 -15.39 -2.20 6.94
N PHE A 200 -15.07 -0.98 6.50
CA PHE A 200 -15.62 -0.41 5.27
C PHE A 200 -15.18 -1.18 4.02
N ALA A 201 -13.92 -1.61 3.97
CA ALA A 201 -13.35 -2.31 2.81
C ALA A 201 -13.78 -3.79 2.73
N ASP A 202 -14.10 -4.44 3.84
CA ASP A 202 -14.40 -5.88 3.93
C ASP A 202 -15.44 -6.37 2.91
N PRO A 203 -16.59 -5.69 2.69
CA PRO A 203 -17.62 -6.19 1.77
C PRO A 203 -17.16 -6.32 0.30
N PHE A 204 -16.17 -5.54 -0.13
CA PHE A 204 -15.70 -5.53 -1.51
C PHE A 204 -14.24 -5.98 -1.66
N SER A 205 -13.63 -6.56 -0.62
CA SER A 205 -12.25 -7.02 -0.63
C SER A 205 -12.15 -8.51 -0.27
N ASP A 206 -11.20 -9.21 -0.87
CA ASP A 206 -10.78 -10.55 -0.45
C ASP A 206 -9.62 -10.49 0.54
N GLU A 207 -8.81 -9.43 0.40
CA GLU A 207 -7.64 -9.18 1.23
C GLU A 207 -7.55 -7.70 1.60
N ILE A 208 -7.17 -7.41 2.83
CA ILE A 208 -6.94 -6.06 3.33
C ILE A 208 -5.51 -5.97 3.86
N SER A 209 -4.71 -5.14 3.20
CA SER A 209 -3.33 -4.89 3.60
C SER A 209 -3.23 -3.55 4.31
N ILE A 210 -3.00 -3.58 5.63
CA ILE A 210 -2.88 -2.37 6.46
C ILE A 210 -1.40 -2.04 6.60
N ASN A 211 -0.96 -0.98 5.93
CA ASN A 211 0.43 -0.60 5.86
C ASN A 211 0.71 0.66 6.68
N PRO A 212 1.62 0.59 7.67
CA PRO A 212 2.05 1.78 8.39
C PRO A 212 2.71 2.78 7.46
N VAL A 213 2.41 4.07 7.64
CA VAL A 213 3.04 5.11 6.84
C VAL A 213 4.55 5.12 7.07
N ASN A 214 5.28 4.99 5.98
CA ASN A 214 6.72 5.06 5.92
C ASN A 214 7.17 6.43 5.42
N VAL A 215 8.20 7.02 6.03
CA VAL A 215 8.77 8.31 5.66
C VAL A 215 9.65 8.17 4.41
N GLN A 216 9.04 8.28 3.24
CA GLN A 216 9.75 8.20 1.96
C GLN A 216 10.40 9.53 1.60
N LYS A 217 11.56 9.45 0.94
CA LYS A 217 12.34 10.63 0.52
C LYS A 217 11.56 11.50 -0.47
N GLY A 218 11.66 12.82 -0.29
CA GLY A 218 11.06 13.81 -1.19
C GLY A 218 9.54 14.01 -0.98
N THR A 219 8.96 13.43 0.07
CA THR A 219 7.52 13.53 0.38
C THR A 219 7.22 14.67 1.36
N VAL A 220 5.93 15.02 1.46
CA VAL A 220 5.44 15.95 2.51
C VAL A 220 5.66 15.32 3.88
N VAL A 221 5.42 14.02 4.03
CA VAL A 221 5.67 13.27 5.27
C VAL A 221 7.12 13.43 5.73
N GLU A 222 8.11 13.33 4.82
CA GLU A 222 9.52 13.51 5.18
C GLU A 222 9.80 14.92 5.71
N ARG A 223 9.20 15.96 5.12
CA ARG A 223 9.40 17.34 5.58
C ARG A 223 8.86 17.55 6.99
N ILE A 224 7.68 17.01 7.30
CA ILE A 224 7.05 17.13 8.61
C ILE A 224 7.82 16.30 9.63
N TRP A 225 8.23 15.10 9.28
CA TRP A 225 9.06 14.22 10.12
C TRP A 225 10.40 14.87 10.49
N LYS A 226 11.09 15.52 9.53
CA LYS A 226 12.36 16.25 9.79
C LYS A 226 12.22 17.43 10.76
N ARG A 227 11.01 17.96 10.92
CA ARG A 227 10.72 19.02 11.92
C ARG A 227 10.40 18.46 13.30
N GLY A 228 10.27 17.15 13.43
CA GLY A 228 9.83 16.50 14.66
C GLY A 228 8.31 16.52 14.87
N ASP A 229 7.53 16.92 13.87
CA ASP A 229 6.06 17.04 13.93
C ASP A 229 5.32 15.78 13.52
N TYR A 230 6.04 14.75 13.15
CA TYR A 230 5.48 13.42 12.79
C TYR A 230 6.39 12.30 13.29
N ARG A 231 5.78 11.29 13.88
CA ARG A 231 6.39 9.99 14.18
C ARG A 231 5.63 8.90 13.46
N PRO A 232 6.31 7.98 12.71
CA PRO A 232 5.67 6.78 12.21
C PRO A 232 4.96 6.00 13.32
N PRO A 233 3.92 5.23 13.01
CA PRO A 233 3.17 4.53 14.04
C PRO A 233 4.03 3.55 14.84
N TRP A 234 3.55 3.17 16.02
CA TRP A 234 4.12 2.08 16.78
C TRP A 234 3.72 0.73 16.17
N ILE A 235 4.60 -0.28 16.25
CA ILE A 235 4.23 -1.65 15.84
C ILE A 235 3.09 -2.17 16.72
N TRP A 236 3.01 -1.73 17.98
CA TRP A 236 1.90 -2.05 18.88
C TRP A 236 0.55 -1.61 18.33
N SER A 237 0.49 -0.48 17.66
CA SER A 237 -0.75 0.02 17.04
C SER A 237 -1.21 -0.88 15.90
N LEU A 238 -0.30 -1.38 15.07
CA LEU A 238 -0.65 -2.34 14.02
C LEU A 238 -1.11 -3.69 14.61
N ILE A 239 -0.44 -4.16 15.66
CA ILE A 239 -0.85 -5.37 16.40
C ILE A 239 -2.24 -5.20 17.01
N GLU A 240 -2.54 -4.04 17.58
CA GLU A 240 -3.85 -3.72 18.16
C GLU A 240 -4.94 -3.76 17.08
N VAL A 241 -4.71 -3.12 15.94
CA VAL A 241 -5.64 -3.13 14.80
C VAL A 241 -5.94 -4.57 14.35
N PHE A 242 -4.91 -5.40 14.18
CA PHE A 242 -5.11 -6.79 13.76
C PHE A 242 -5.84 -7.63 14.80
N LYS A 243 -5.55 -7.44 16.10
CA LYS A 243 -6.26 -8.14 17.17
C LYS A 243 -7.74 -7.78 17.22
N GLU A 244 -8.08 -6.50 17.01
CA GLU A 244 -9.46 -6.02 17.00
C GLU A 244 -10.25 -6.52 15.78
N LEU A 245 -9.57 -6.62 14.62
CA LEU A 245 -10.22 -7.04 13.37
C LEU A 245 -10.30 -8.57 13.22
N SER A 246 -9.42 -9.31 13.88
CA SER A 246 -9.34 -10.76 13.75
C SER A 246 -10.67 -11.41 14.16
N GLY A 247 -11.26 -12.19 13.24
CA GLY A 247 -12.56 -12.85 13.44
C GLY A 247 -13.79 -11.92 13.39
N THR A 248 -13.61 -10.62 13.08
CA THR A 248 -14.72 -9.66 12.94
C THR A 248 -14.99 -9.27 11.49
N ILE A 249 -14.08 -9.56 10.57
CA ILE A 249 -14.21 -9.34 9.13
C ILE A 249 -13.91 -10.64 8.36
N ASN A 250 -14.33 -10.70 7.11
CA ASN A 250 -14.15 -11.90 6.24
C ASN A 250 -12.87 -11.83 5.42
N SER A 251 -12.42 -10.65 5.07
CA SER A 251 -11.19 -10.43 4.28
C SER A 251 -9.96 -10.90 5.05
N ARG A 252 -9.01 -11.52 4.34
CA ARG A 252 -7.71 -11.87 4.89
C ARG A 252 -6.91 -10.61 5.24
N LEU A 253 -6.48 -10.50 6.48
CA LEU A 253 -5.66 -9.38 6.97
C LEU A 253 -4.18 -9.61 6.71
N MET A 254 -3.47 -8.56 6.31
CA MET A 254 -2.03 -8.63 6.09
C MET A 254 -1.36 -7.27 6.25
N SER A 255 -0.04 -7.30 6.39
CA SER A 255 0.81 -6.11 6.32
C SER A 255 2.20 -6.47 5.80
N SER A 256 2.77 -5.57 5.02
CA SER A 256 4.19 -5.62 4.60
C SER A 256 4.84 -4.27 4.95
N PRO A 257 5.26 -4.08 6.23
CA PRO A 257 5.72 -2.78 6.71
C PRO A 257 7.06 -2.37 6.12
N SER A 258 7.05 -1.55 5.08
CA SER A 258 8.27 -1.01 4.48
C SER A 258 9.09 -0.21 5.50
N GLY A 259 10.38 -0.54 5.65
CA GLY A 259 11.29 0.14 6.57
C GLY A 259 10.98 -0.08 8.04
N GLY A 260 10.20 -1.12 8.37
CA GLY A 260 9.88 -1.48 9.75
C GLY A 260 11.13 -1.68 10.62
N GLY A 261 11.06 -1.32 11.89
CA GLY A 261 12.18 -1.32 12.83
C GLY A 261 13.16 -0.15 12.68
N SER A 262 12.90 0.77 11.74
CA SER A 262 13.70 1.98 11.59
C SER A 262 12.90 3.23 12.00
N GLN A 263 13.60 4.32 12.28
CA GLN A 263 12.95 5.60 12.62
C GLN A 263 12.09 6.18 11.48
N ARG A 264 12.30 5.72 10.24
CA ARG A 264 11.50 6.16 9.08
C ARG A 264 10.28 5.28 8.83
N GLY A 265 10.19 4.12 9.47
CA GLY A 265 9.07 3.18 9.37
C GLY A 265 8.42 2.92 10.72
N VAL A 266 7.46 2.02 10.74
CA VAL A 266 6.84 1.55 11.97
C VAL A 266 7.89 0.98 12.92
N HIS A 267 7.91 1.42 14.18
CA HIS A 267 8.89 0.97 15.17
C HIS A 267 8.38 1.11 16.59
N ASN A 268 8.95 0.33 17.48
CA ASN A 268 8.72 0.41 18.93
C ASN A 268 9.95 1.02 19.64
N CYS A 269 10.66 0.23 20.43
CA CYS A 269 11.83 0.66 21.21
C CYS A 269 13.18 0.23 20.60
N GLY A 270 13.17 -0.52 19.52
CA GLY A 270 14.35 -1.15 18.93
C GLY A 270 14.62 -2.58 19.42
N GLU A 271 14.34 -2.91 20.68
CA GLU A 271 14.61 -4.24 21.25
C GLU A 271 13.60 -5.31 20.80
N CYS A 272 12.31 -4.94 20.72
CA CYS A 272 11.26 -5.89 20.35
C CYS A 272 10.85 -5.82 18.87
N ASP A 273 11.34 -4.85 18.12
CA ASP A 273 10.86 -4.52 16.78
C ASP A 273 10.92 -5.71 15.83
N GLN A 274 12.07 -6.40 15.78
CA GLN A 274 12.23 -7.55 14.91
C GLN A 274 11.22 -8.66 15.22
N ARG A 275 11.08 -9.02 16.52
CA ARG A 275 10.12 -10.06 16.93
C ARG A 275 8.67 -9.68 16.65
N ALA A 276 8.33 -8.40 16.80
CA ALA A 276 6.99 -7.89 16.55
C ALA A 276 6.67 -7.87 15.04
N LEU A 277 7.63 -7.52 14.20
CA LEU A 277 7.50 -7.57 12.74
C LEU A 277 7.36 -9.01 12.23
N GLU A 278 8.17 -9.94 12.74
CA GLU A 278 8.05 -11.37 12.42
C GLU A 278 6.69 -11.96 12.87
N ALA A 279 6.15 -11.49 13.99
CA ALA A 279 4.82 -11.86 14.46
C ALA A 279 3.72 -11.40 13.49
N ILE A 280 3.82 -10.16 12.99
CA ILE A 280 2.92 -9.60 11.98
C ILE A 280 3.02 -10.38 10.66
N GLU A 281 4.22 -10.72 10.23
CA GLU A 281 4.44 -11.53 9.03
C GLU A 281 3.80 -12.92 9.19
N ARG A 282 4.04 -13.63 10.30
CA ARG A 282 3.39 -14.92 10.58
C ARG A 282 1.88 -14.80 10.57
N PHE A 283 1.31 -13.83 11.31
CA PHE A 283 -0.12 -13.56 11.30
C PHE A 283 -0.66 -13.33 9.89
N SER A 284 0.05 -12.56 9.08
CA SER A 284 -0.34 -12.32 7.69
C SER A 284 -0.45 -13.61 6.87
N PHE A 285 0.30 -14.65 7.22
CA PHE A 285 0.20 -15.97 6.56
C PHE A 285 -0.85 -16.89 7.20
N THR A 286 -0.89 -16.95 8.54
CA THR A 286 -1.68 -17.92 9.27
C THR A 286 -3.09 -17.45 9.62
N GLN A 287 -3.30 -16.16 9.77
CA GLN A 287 -4.49 -15.51 10.36
C GLN A 287 -4.74 -15.94 11.82
N ASP A 288 -3.76 -16.55 12.48
CA ASP A 288 -3.86 -16.91 13.90
C ASP A 288 -3.49 -15.72 14.78
N VAL A 289 -4.47 -15.18 15.52
CA VAL A 289 -4.27 -14.05 16.42
C VAL A 289 -3.24 -14.34 17.53
N ASN A 290 -2.99 -15.60 17.84
CA ASN A 290 -1.98 -15.99 18.83
C ASN A 290 -0.56 -15.68 18.36
N ASP A 291 -0.30 -15.60 17.06
CA ASP A 291 0.98 -15.16 16.51
C ASP A 291 1.33 -13.73 16.93
N LEU A 292 0.32 -12.90 17.23
CA LEU A 292 0.49 -11.50 17.66
C LEU A 292 0.77 -11.36 19.19
N ASN A 293 0.98 -12.44 19.92
CA ASN A 293 1.26 -12.41 21.35
C ASN A 293 2.73 -12.11 21.65
N VAL A 294 3.13 -10.87 21.33
CA VAL A 294 4.46 -10.33 21.65
C VAL A 294 4.41 -9.56 22.95
N THR A 295 5.48 -9.63 23.74
CA THR A 295 5.63 -8.90 25.02
C THR A 295 6.90 -8.06 25.01
N CYS A 296 6.80 -6.84 25.55
CA CYS A 296 7.93 -5.96 25.84
C CYS A 296 7.44 -4.84 26.76
N GLU A 297 8.30 -4.39 27.68
CA GLU A 297 8.00 -3.29 28.62
C GLU A 297 7.64 -1.97 27.90
N CYS A 298 8.15 -1.76 26.68
CA CYS A 298 7.82 -0.56 25.90
C CYS A 298 6.33 -0.47 25.51
N ARG A 299 5.54 -1.52 25.75
CA ARG A 299 4.08 -1.43 25.57
C ARG A 299 3.45 -0.42 26.52
N ASP A 300 3.95 -0.32 27.75
CA ASP A 300 3.53 0.72 28.70
C ASP A 300 3.89 2.12 28.20
N SER A 301 5.04 2.25 27.55
CA SER A 301 5.47 3.53 26.93
C SER A 301 4.54 3.93 25.78
N TRP A 302 4.13 2.97 24.96
CA TRP A 302 3.14 3.20 23.88
C TRP A 302 1.79 3.66 24.45
N GLN A 303 1.28 3.02 25.52
CA GLN A 303 0.04 3.43 26.17
C GLN A 303 0.12 4.85 26.75
N LYS A 304 1.23 5.17 27.41
CA LYS A 304 1.49 6.52 27.94
C LYS A 304 1.61 7.55 26.81
N TYR A 305 2.22 7.17 25.69
CA TYR A 305 2.34 8.03 24.51
C TYR A 305 0.95 8.40 23.95
N MET A 306 0.06 7.42 23.74
CA MET A 306 -1.31 7.68 23.30
C MET A 306 -2.08 8.58 24.26
N LEU A 307 -1.94 8.35 25.57
CA LEU A 307 -2.56 9.20 26.58
C LEU A 307 -2.02 10.64 26.51
N SER A 308 -0.72 10.81 26.35
CA SER A 308 -0.10 12.13 26.24
C SER A 308 -0.57 12.89 25.00
N GLU A 309 -0.65 12.23 23.86
CA GLU A 309 -1.20 12.84 22.63
C GLU A 309 -2.65 13.29 22.83
N SER A 310 -3.49 12.50 23.50
CA SER A 310 -4.88 12.84 23.74
C SER A 310 -5.07 14.06 24.66
N MET A 311 -4.11 14.29 25.57
CA MET A 311 -4.17 15.40 26.54
C MET A 311 -3.53 16.68 26.03
N LEU A 312 -2.44 16.56 25.29
CA LEU A 312 -1.60 17.69 24.90
C LEU A 312 -1.80 18.10 23.44
N GLY A 313 -2.48 17.26 22.65
CA GLY A 313 -2.54 17.38 21.21
C GLY A 313 -1.19 17.06 20.55
N THR A 314 -1.16 17.03 19.24
CA THR A 314 0.08 16.92 18.47
C THR A 314 0.30 18.20 17.69
N ALA A 315 1.57 18.54 17.39
CA ALA A 315 1.91 19.62 16.47
C ALA A 315 1.34 19.39 15.06
N ALA A 316 0.97 18.15 14.75
CA ALA A 316 0.49 17.67 13.46
C ALA A 316 -0.98 17.25 13.50
N ASP A 317 -1.85 17.90 14.28
CA ASP A 317 -3.28 17.67 14.15
C ASP A 317 -3.85 18.22 12.82
N LEU A 318 -5.05 17.77 12.46
CA LEU A 318 -5.67 18.12 11.18
C LEU A 318 -5.80 19.62 10.96
N ASP A 319 -6.17 20.39 11.98
CA ASP A 319 -6.39 21.83 11.87
C ASP A 319 -5.11 22.61 11.57
N ARG A 320 -3.96 22.14 12.10
CA ARG A 320 -2.65 22.78 11.85
C ARG A 320 -2.10 22.44 10.47
N GLY A 321 -2.36 21.22 9.99
CA GLY A 321 -1.91 20.78 8.66
C GLY A 321 -2.46 21.65 7.53
N PHE A 322 -3.67 22.17 7.69
CA PHE A 322 -4.31 23.01 6.69
C PHE A 322 -3.61 24.36 6.49
N SER A 323 -3.02 24.93 7.51
CA SER A 323 -2.59 26.34 7.47
C SER A 323 -1.19 26.56 6.93
N SER A 324 -0.25 25.63 7.05
CA SER A 324 1.15 25.88 6.71
C SER A 324 1.82 24.88 5.76
N ASP A 325 1.42 23.62 5.78
CA ASP A 325 2.17 22.57 5.09
C ASP A 325 1.52 22.11 3.78
N LEU A 326 0.24 22.39 3.59
CA LEU A 326 -0.50 22.11 2.35
C LEU A 326 -0.30 23.15 1.26
N MET A 327 0.18 24.35 1.60
CA MET A 327 0.61 25.32 0.61
C MET A 327 1.91 24.86 -0.04
N ILE A 328 1.80 23.89 -0.91
CA ILE A 328 2.84 23.63 -1.91
C ILE A 328 2.83 24.86 -2.81
N ARG A 329 3.83 25.70 -2.65
CA ARG A 329 4.08 26.77 -3.63
C ARG A 329 4.13 26.10 -5.01
N LYS A 330 3.25 26.58 -5.89
CA LYS A 330 3.25 26.25 -7.31
C LYS A 330 4.62 26.50 -7.91
#